data_3d6d7e3d7d2a323ca3ad059ab76ba1f6
#
_entry.id   3d6d7e3d7d2a323ca3ad059ab76ba1f6
#
_cell.length_a   1.000
_cell.length_b   1.000
_cell.length_c   1.000
_cell.angle_alpha   90.00
_cell.angle_beta   90.00
_cell.angle_gamma   90.00
#
_symmetry.space_group_name_H-M   'P 1'
#
loop_
_entity.id
_entity.type
_entity.pdbx_description
1 polymer ?
#
loop_
_entity_poly.entity_id
_entity_poly.type
_entity_poly.pdbx_seq_one_letter_code
_entity_poly.pdbx_strand_id
1 'polypeptide(L)'
;PRQMSGGQQQRTALARILASEPRAILLDEPLSALDSALKWKLEQELRDFLDRFPGPALWVSHDLGEVHRSCERICLLECGKSSPVSTVRELMENPGTVSAARLSGCRNLLPVRRGTEAGTVRLPGWGLTLHCAAPWREGVTTLGIRQSALRLAGEGDVNTFSGQVLRVVEDVSCLLAALGPGEDTAEDAVLWMELDRSERAVLEGAKVLQISVKPEELLLLA
;
A
#
# COMPACT_ATOMS: atom_id res chain seq x y z
N PRO A 1 1.30 35.54 14.99
CA PRO A 1 1.43 34.07 14.84
C PRO A 1 0.55 33.25 15.82
N ARG A 2 0.43 33.71 17.11
CA ARG A 2 -0.32 32.95 18.14
C ARG A 2 -1.84 32.84 17.92
N GLN A 3 -2.43 33.60 17.00
CA GLN A 3 -3.87 33.64 16.67
C GLN A 3 -4.21 32.92 15.36
N MET A 4 -3.21 32.35 14.68
CA MET A 4 -3.38 31.64 13.41
C MET A 4 -3.69 30.17 13.66
N SER A 5 -4.61 29.60 12.87
CA SER A 5 -4.82 28.15 12.86
C SER A 5 -3.58 27.42 12.34
N GLY A 6 -3.41 26.13 12.65
CA GLY A 6 -2.28 25.34 12.18
C GLY A 6 -2.09 25.41 10.66
N GLY A 7 -3.16 25.31 9.90
CA GLY A 7 -3.11 25.43 8.44
C GLY A 7 -2.71 26.83 7.94
N GLN A 8 -3.10 27.92 8.66
CA GLN A 8 -2.63 29.27 8.34
C GLN A 8 -1.15 29.44 8.61
N GLN A 9 -0.64 28.88 9.72
CA GLN A 9 0.79 28.89 10.05
C GLN A 9 1.61 28.15 8.99
N GLN A 10 1.14 26.99 8.56
CA GLN A 10 1.79 26.16 7.55
C GLN A 10 1.85 26.86 6.18
N ARG A 11 0.74 27.46 5.72
CA ARG A 11 0.73 28.26 4.49
C ARG A 11 1.65 29.48 4.57
N THR A 12 1.71 30.14 5.71
CA THR A 12 2.63 31.26 5.92
C THR A 12 4.09 30.81 5.88
N ALA A 13 4.40 29.64 6.47
CA ALA A 13 5.75 29.06 6.41
C ALA A 13 6.16 28.73 4.97
N LEU A 14 5.26 28.08 4.20
CA LEU A 14 5.48 27.82 2.78
C LEU A 14 5.71 29.12 1.99
N ALA A 15 4.85 30.11 2.14
CA ALA A 15 5.01 31.40 1.45
C ALA A 15 6.35 32.07 1.75
N ARG A 16 6.84 31.97 2.99
CA ARG A 16 8.17 32.47 3.38
C ARG A 16 9.32 31.74 2.69
N ILE A 17 9.23 30.41 2.61
CA ILE A 17 10.23 29.57 1.90
C ILE A 17 10.27 29.99 0.44
N LEU A 18 9.11 30.09 -0.21
CA LEU A 18 9.01 30.45 -1.64
C LEU A 18 9.57 31.85 -1.90
N ALA A 19 9.27 32.82 -1.05
CA ALA A 19 9.72 34.19 -1.18
C ALA A 19 11.23 34.39 -0.94
N SER A 20 11.93 33.42 -0.35
CA SER A 20 13.37 33.50 -0.07
C SER A 20 14.26 33.05 -1.25
N GLU A 21 13.67 32.60 -2.36
CA GLU A 21 14.37 32.08 -3.55
C GLU A 21 15.48 31.10 -3.17
N PRO A 22 15.14 29.98 -2.49
CA PRO A 22 16.13 29.05 -1.94
C PRO A 22 16.81 28.27 -3.07
N ARG A 23 18.04 27.77 -2.79
CA ARG A 23 18.76 26.86 -3.71
C ARG A 23 18.32 25.40 -3.58
N ALA A 24 17.70 25.03 -2.47
CA ALA A 24 17.11 23.72 -2.20
C ALA A 24 15.91 23.87 -1.26
N ILE A 25 14.93 22.97 -1.36
CA ILE A 25 13.73 22.98 -0.53
C ILE A 25 13.67 21.68 0.26
N LEU A 26 13.44 21.81 1.58
CA LEU A 26 13.19 20.70 2.49
C LEU A 26 11.78 20.88 3.08
N LEU A 27 10.91 19.92 2.80
CA LEU A 27 9.52 19.89 3.27
C LEU A 27 9.35 18.71 4.23
N ASP A 28 9.07 19.02 5.48
CA ASP A 28 8.78 18.01 6.50
C ASP A 28 7.31 18.05 6.85
N GLU A 29 6.57 17.01 6.46
CA GLU A 29 5.12 16.86 6.66
C GLU A 29 4.32 18.13 6.27
N PRO A 30 4.53 18.72 5.07
CA PRO A 30 4.04 20.06 4.74
C PRO A 30 2.53 20.18 4.68
N LEU A 31 1.78 19.08 4.65
CA LEU A 31 0.32 19.07 4.52
C LEU A 31 -0.41 18.40 5.69
N SER A 32 0.31 17.94 6.72
CA SER A 32 -0.23 17.12 7.81
C SER A 32 -1.27 17.81 8.70
N ALA A 33 -1.18 19.14 8.86
CA ALA A 33 -2.08 19.94 9.73
C ALA A 33 -3.31 20.50 9.01
N LEU A 34 -3.61 20.03 7.78
CA LEU A 34 -4.69 20.56 6.94
C LEU A 34 -5.88 19.59 6.88
N ASP A 35 -7.09 20.16 6.76
CA ASP A 35 -8.26 19.38 6.36
C ASP A 35 -8.14 18.89 4.91
N SER A 36 -8.87 17.83 4.55
CA SER A 36 -8.72 17.13 3.28
C SER A 36 -8.97 18.01 2.04
N ALA A 37 -9.91 18.96 2.11
CA ALA A 37 -10.22 19.85 0.98
C ALA A 37 -9.10 20.86 0.74
N LEU A 38 -8.60 21.45 1.83
CA LEU A 38 -7.50 22.42 1.78
C LEU A 38 -6.17 21.73 1.45
N LYS A 39 -5.96 20.52 1.98
CA LYS A 39 -4.81 19.67 1.69
C LYS A 39 -4.66 19.43 0.19
N TRP A 40 -5.73 18.98 -0.47
CA TRP A 40 -5.73 18.74 -1.92
C TRP A 40 -5.35 19.97 -2.73
N LYS A 41 -5.96 21.13 -2.41
CA LYS A 41 -5.65 22.37 -3.11
C LYS A 41 -4.20 22.80 -2.94
N LEU A 42 -3.69 22.76 -1.70
CA LEU A 42 -2.33 23.19 -1.42
C LEU A 42 -1.29 22.20 -1.99
N GLU A 43 -1.61 20.91 -2.04
CA GLU A 43 -0.78 19.88 -2.70
C GLU A 43 -0.58 20.22 -4.18
N GLN A 44 -1.65 20.60 -4.90
CA GLN A 44 -1.55 20.99 -6.31
C GLN A 44 -0.72 22.27 -6.48
N GLU A 45 -0.99 23.31 -5.67
CA GLU A 45 -0.23 24.57 -5.72
C GLU A 45 1.26 24.35 -5.44
N LEU A 46 1.58 23.49 -4.47
CA LEU A 46 2.96 23.16 -4.12
C LEU A 46 3.65 22.35 -5.22
N ARG A 47 2.96 21.39 -5.81
CA ARG A 47 3.44 20.61 -6.94
C ARG A 47 3.74 21.52 -8.14
N ASP A 48 2.80 22.38 -8.56
CA ASP A 48 2.99 23.32 -9.66
C ASP A 48 4.18 24.24 -9.43
N PHE A 49 4.47 24.57 -8.19
CA PHE A 49 5.65 25.33 -7.82
C PHE A 49 6.92 24.49 -7.95
N LEU A 50 6.93 23.27 -7.39
CA LEU A 50 8.11 22.37 -7.42
C LEU A 50 8.49 21.97 -8.84
N ASP A 51 7.52 21.79 -9.74
CA ASP A 51 7.74 21.48 -11.16
C ASP A 51 8.52 22.61 -11.89
N ARG A 52 8.42 23.84 -11.38
CA ARG A 52 9.13 25.03 -11.93
C ARG A 52 10.39 25.37 -11.13
N PHE A 53 10.57 24.76 -9.98
CA PHE A 53 11.71 25.04 -9.11
C PHE A 53 12.98 24.43 -9.68
N PRO A 54 14.06 25.23 -9.96
CA PRO A 54 15.25 24.72 -10.63
C PRO A 54 16.20 23.93 -9.73
N GLY A 55 15.93 23.87 -8.43
CA GLY A 55 16.77 23.23 -7.43
C GLY A 55 16.22 21.89 -6.94
N PRO A 56 16.98 21.15 -6.14
CA PRO A 56 16.51 19.92 -5.52
C PRO A 56 15.46 20.23 -4.45
N ALA A 57 14.42 19.38 -4.41
CA ALA A 57 13.41 19.37 -3.36
C ALA A 57 13.37 18.01 -2.68
N LEU A 58 13.36 18.00 -1.35
CA LEU A 58 13.15 16.82 -0.53
C LEU A 58 11.82 16.96 0.22
N TRP A 59 10.94 15.99 0.04
CA TRP A 59 9.63 15.96 0.69
C TRP A 59 9.56 14.74 1.61
N VAL A 60 9.34 14.98 2.91
CA VAL A 60 9.10 13.94 3.90
C VAL A 60 7.60 13.85 4.16
N SER A 61 7.02 12.67 4.03
CA SER A 61 5.60 12.40 4.34
C SER A 61 5.42 10.95 4.74
N HIS A 62 4.43 10.68 5.59
CA HIS A 62 3.91 9.35 5.88
C HIS A 62 2.69 8.99 5.00
N ASP A 63 2.18 9.93 4.21
CA ASP A 63 1.08 9.73 3.26
C ASP A 63 1.64 9.34 1.89
N LEU A 64 1.58 8.03 1.60
CA LEU A 64 2.06 7.52 0.33
C LEU A 64 1.29 8.11 -0.87
N GLY A 65 0.02 8.50 -0.70
CA GLY A 65 -0.76 9.14 -1.75
C GLY A 65 -0.15 10.49 -2.16
N GLU A 66 0.30 11.31 -1.19
CA GLU A 66 1.04 12.55 -1.46
C GLU A 66 2.32 12.26 -2.24
N VAL A 67 3.12 11.30 -1.75
CA VAL A 67 4.39 10.92 -2.37
C VAL A 67 4.17 10.43 -3.81
N HIS A 68 3.17 9.58 -4.02
CA HIS A 68 2.86 9.03 -5.35
C HIS A 68 2.46 10.12 -6.35
N ARG A 69 1.73 11.14 -5.90
CA ARG A 69 1.27 12.23 -6.77
C ARG A 69 2.32 13.32 -7.01
N SER A 70 3.24 13.51 -6.04
CA SER A 70 4.11 14.69 -6.02
C SER A 70 5.60 14.38 -6.18
N CYS A 71 6.01 13.11 -6.09
CA CYS A 71 7.41 12.72 -6.16
C CYS A 71 7.67 11.68 -7.25
N GLU A 72 8.78 11.81 -7.96
CA GLU A 72 9.24 10.81 -8.93
C GLU A 72 10.06 9.70 -8.27
N ARG A 73 10.81 10.05 -7.23
CA ARG A 73 11.75 9.17 -6.54
C ARG A 73 11.43 9.13 -5.05
N ILE A 74 11.68 7.98 -4.46
CA ILE A 74 11.41 7.72 -3.04
C ILE A 74 12.57 6.95 -2.41
N CYS A 75 12.84 7.24 -1.15
CA CYS A 75 13.55 6.33 -0.25
C CYS A 75 12.73 6.17 1.04
N LEU A 76 12.74 4.98 1.60
CA LEU A 76 12.11 4.71 2.89
C LEU A 76 13.12 4.96 4.00
N LEU A 77 12.65 5.59 5.08
CA LEU A 77 13.44 5.77 6.29
C LEU A 77 12.87 4.91 7.41
N GLU A 78 13.65 3.93 7.87
CA GLU A 78 13.24 3.01 8.92
C GLU A 78 14.39 2.76 9.90
N CYS A 79 14.11 2.85 11.21
CA CYS A 79 15.10 2.63 12.27
C CYS A 79 16.42 3.39 12.04
N GLY A 80 16.35 4.64 11.54
CA GLY A 80 17.51 5.50 11.27
C GLY A 80 18.32 5.12 10.04
N LYS A 81 17.83 4.22 9.20
CA LYS A 81 18.46 3.80 7.93
C LYS A 81 17.56 4.15 6.76
N SER A 82 18.16 4.59 5.67
CA SER A 82 17.45 4.80 4.40
C SER A 82 17.56 3.58 3.50
N SER A 83 16.46 3.24 2.81
CA SER A 83 16.52 2.31 1.68
C SER A 83 17.32 2.91 0.51
N PRO A 84 17.75 2.11 -0.46
CA PRO A 84 18.13 2.65 -1.75
C PRO A 84 17.03 3.54 -2.34
N VAL A 85 17.41 4.57 -3.06
CA VAL A 85 16.46 5.44 -3.76
C VAL A 85 15.95 4.69 -5.00
N SER A 86 14.62 4.62 -5.14
CA SER A 86 13.93 4.02 -6.28
C SER A 86 12.89 5.00 -6.84
N THR A 87 12.24 4.64 -7.91
CA THR A 87 11.01 5.31 -8.34
C THR A 87 9.85 4.87 -7.44
N VAL A 88 8.83 5.71 -7.33
CA VAL A 88 7.59 5.35 -6.61
C VAL A 88 6.96 4.10 -7.22
N ARG A 89 7.01 3.99 -8.55
CA ARG A 89 6.49 2.84 -9.29
C ARG A 89 7.22 1.53 -8.92
N GLU A 90 8.55 1.54 -8.92
CA GLU A 90 9.35 0.36 -8.53
C GLU A 90 9.04 -0.08 -7.10
N LEU A 91 8.91 0.88 -6.16
CA LEU A 91 8.51 0.57 -4.79
C LEU A 91 7.12 -0.07 -4.72
N MET A 92 6.17 0.42 -5.52
CA MET A 92 4.81 -0.12 -5.55
C MET A 92 4.75 -1.52 -6.17
N GLU A 93 5.51 -1.76 -7.25
CA GLU A 93 5.54 -3.04 -7.96
C GLU A 93 6.37 -4.10 -7.22
N ASN A 94 7.49 -3.72 -6.61
CA ASN A 94 8.40 -4.65 -5.92
C ASN A 94 9.02 -4.03 -4.66
N PRO A 95 8.28 -3.96 -3.56
CA PRO A 95 8.74 -3.33 -2.32
C PRO A 95 9.95 -4.04 -1.67
N GLY A 96 10.16 -5.32 -1.93
CA GLY A 96 11.30 -6.10 -1.46
C GLY A 96 11.32 -6.43 0.03
N THR A 97 10.84 -5.54 0.89
CA THR A 97 10.79 -5.74 2.36
C THR A 97 9.35 -5.62 2.90
N VAL A 98 9.10 -6.22 4.06
CA VAL A 98 7.80 -6.16 4.75
C VAL A 98 7.40 -4.72 5.05
N SER A 99 8.34 -3.89 5.51
CA SER A 99 8.09 -2.48 5.84
C SER A 99 7.72 -1.67 4.60
N ALA A 100 8.44 -1.87 3.49
CA ALA A 100 8.14 -1.22 2.22
C ALA A 100 6.75 -1.63 1.69
N ALA A 101 6.42 -2.92 1.75
CA ALA A 101 5.11 -3.43 1.37
C ALA A 101 3.99 -2.82 2.23
N ARG A 102 4.19 -2.77 3.55
CA ARG A 102 3.23 -2.15 4.48
C ARG A 102 3.02 -0.67 4.20
N LEU A 103 4.10 0.09 4.04
CA LEU A 103 4.04 1.50 3.69
C LEU A 103 3.41 1.73 2.31
N SER A 104 3.60 0.80 1.35
CA SER A 104 2.94 0.85 0.05
C SER A 104 1.47 0.38 0.06
N GLY A 105 0.86 0.22 1.25
CA GLY A 105 -0.56 -0.10 1.40
C GLY A 105 -0.90 -1.59 1.31
N CYS A 106 0.09 -2.49 1.26
CA CYS A 106 -0.15 -3.93 1.31
C CYS A 106 -0.52 -4.35 2.73
N ARG A 107 -1.77 -4.75 2.94
CA ARG A 107 -2.28 -5.18 4.26
C ARG A 107 -2.15 -6.68 4.50
N ASN A 108 -2.25 -7.49 3.43
CA ASN A 108 -2.12 -8.94 3.57
C ASN A 108 -0.65 -9.32 3.55
N LEU A 109 -0.10 -9.54 4.73
CA LEU A 109 1.29 -9.91 4.97
C LEU A 109 1.28 -11.22 5.77
N LEU A 110 1.49 -12.34 5.07
CA LEU A 110 1.34 -13.68 5.65
C LEU A 110 2.67 -14.41 5.72
N PRO A 111 2.91 -15.20 6.76
CA PRO A 111 4.05 -16.10 6.81
C PRO A 111 4.06 -17.04 5.59
N VAL A 112 5.22 -17.16 4.94
CA VAL A 112 5.38 -17.99 3.74
C VAL A 112 6.58 -18.89 3.85
N ARG A 113 6.52 -20.03 3.19
CA ARG A 113 7.63 -20.97 3.01
C ARG A 113 7.81 -21.28 1.52
N ARG A 114 9.00 -21.69 1.16
CA ARG A 114 9.26 -22.20 -0.19
C ARG A 114 8.39 -23.43 -0.44
N GLY A 115 7.75 -23.50 -1.60
CA GLY A 115 7.02 -24.68 -2.04
C GLY A 115 7.96 -25.83 -2.44
N THR A 116 7.41 -27.01 -2.62
CA THR A 116 8.15 -28.20 -3.04
C THR A 116 8.48 -28.18 -4.52
N GLU A 117 7.66 -27.53 -5.33
CA GLU A 117 7.85 -27.37 -6.77
C GLU A 117 8.46 -26.02 -7.10
N ALA A 118 9.18 -25.93 -8.21
CA ALA A 118 9.73 -24.68 -8.69
C ALA A 118 8.60 -23.69 -9.01
N GLY A 119 8.79 -22.40 -8.64
CA GLY A 119 7.77 -21.38 -8.86
C GLY A 119 6.55 -21.49 -7.95
N THR A 120 6.64 -22.23 -6.83
CA THR A 120 5.55 -22.31 -5.86
C THR A 120 5.96 -21.81 -4.48
N VAL A 121 4.96 -21.33 -3.73
CA VAL A 121 5.08 -20.90 -2.33
C VAL A 121 3.97 -21.53 -1.50
N ARG A 122 4.27 -21.87 -0.25
CA ARG A 122 3.33 -22.48 0.69
C ARG A 122 2.92 -21.46 1.75
N LEU A 123 1.63 -21.32 1.98
CA LEU A 123 1.04 -20.53 3.06
C LEU A 123 0.58 -21.48 4.18
N PRO A 124 1.35 -21.62 5.27
CA PRO A 124 1.01 -22.57 6.32
C PRO A 124 -0.33 -22.29 7.01
N GLY A 125 -0.64 -20.99 7.26
CA GLY A 125 -1.88 -20.57 7.91
C GLY A 125 -3.14 -20.88 7.10
N TRP A 126 -3.01 -21.10 5.78
CA TRP A 126 -4.10 -21.45 4.86
C TRP A 126 -4.03 -22.89 4.37
N GLY A 127 -2.94 -23.61 4.64
CA GLY A 127 -2.71 -24.95 4.09
C GLY A 127 -2.59 -24.98 2.56
N LEU A 128 -2.32 -23.84 1.93
CA LEU A 128 -2.31 -23.66 0.48
C LEU A 128 -0.89 -23.68 -0.09
N THR A 129 -0.80 -24.08 -1.36
CA THR A 129 0.36 -23.86 -2.21
C THR A 129 -0.08 -23.05 -3.41
N LEU A 130 0.62 -21.93 -3.67
CA LEU A 130 0.30 -20.99 -4.74
C LEU A 130 1.46 -20.94 -5.75
N HIS A 131 1.15 -20.79 -7.02
CA HIS A 131 2.12 -20.46 -8.06
C HIS A 131 2.53 -19.00 -7.93
N CYS A 132 3.84 -18.74 -7.95
CA CYS A 132 4.42 -17.39 -7.82
C CYS A 132 5.35 -17.13 -8.99
N ALA A 133 5.16 -16.02 -9.69
CA ALA A 133 6.00 -15.64 -10.82
C ALA A 133 7.40 -15.18 -10.37
N ALA A 134 7.48 -14.54 -9.18
CA ALA A 134 8.75 -14.11 -8.63
C ALA A 134 9.60 -15.31 -8.17
N PRO A 135 10.90 -15.33 -8.49
CA PRO A 135 11.80 -16.40 -8.03
C PRO A 135 11.99 -16.32 -6.50
N TRP A 136 11.99 -17.48 -5.85
CA TRP A 136 12.31 -17.55 -4.42
C TRP A 136 13.73 -17.06 -4.16
N ARG A 137 13.89 -16.20 -3.15
CA ARG A 137 15.18 -15.67 -2.69
C ARG A 137 15.42 -16.09 -1.23
N GLU A 138 16.66 -16.20 -0.84
CA GLU A 138 17.03 -16.41 0.55
C GLU A 138 16.60 -15.21 1.40
N GLY A 139 16.15 -15.46 2.63
CA GLY A 139 15.65 -14.43 3.53
C GLY A 139 14.15 -14.10 3.39
N VAL A 140 13.45 -14.63 2.37
CA VAL A 140 12.00 -14.47 2.24
C VAL A 140 11.29 -15.19 3.37
N THR A 141 10.50 -14.43 4.13
CA THR A 141 9.70 -14.93 5.26
C THR A 141 8.22 -14.61 5.14
N THR A 142 7.87 -13.63 4.31
CA THR A 142 6.52 -13.08 4.22
C THR A 142 6.06 -13.01 2.77
N LEU A 143 4.80 -13.39 2.55
CA LEU A 143 4.07 -13.16 1.31
C LEU A 143 3.19 -11.93 1.47
N GLY A 144 3.37 -10.96 0.60
CA GLY A 144 2.47 -9.81 0.47
C GLY A 144 1.46 -10.04 -0.66
N ILE A 145 0.19 -9.74 -0.39
CA ILE A 145 -0.88 -9.73 -1.39
C ILE A 145 -1.66 -8.43 -1.21
N ARG A 146 -1.78 -7.61 -2.25
CA ARG A 146 -2.62 -6.41 -2.16
C ARG A 146 -4.08 -6.79 -2.08
N GLN A 147 -4.90 -6.02 -1.35
CA GLN A 147 -6.34 -6.28 -1.22
C GLN A 147 -7.02 -6.28 -2.60
N SER A 148 -6.61 -5.39 -3.50
CA SER A 148 -7.09 -5.25 -4.87
C SER A 148 -6.57 -6.33 -5.83
N ALA A 149 -5.58 -7.13 -5.42
CA ALA A 149 -5.07 -8.26 -6.21
C ALA A 149 -5.91 -9.53 -6.01
N LEU A 150 -6.61 -9.64 -4.89
CA LEU A 150 -7.58 -10.69 -4.66
C LEU A 150 -8.87 -10.37 -5.44
N ARG A 151 -9.40 -11.36 -6.11
CA ARG A 151 -10.64 -11.24 -6.90
C ARG A 151 -11.52 -12.47 -6.73
N LEU A 152 -12.80 -12.37 -7.06
CA LEU A 152 -13.67 -13.53 -7.19
C LEU A 152 -13.12 -14.44 -8.30
N ALA A 153 -13.05 -15.74 -8.01
CA ALA A 153 -12.49 -16.70 -8.95
C ALA A 153 -13.37 -16.87 -10.18
N GLY A 154 -12.73 -16.77 -11.35
CA GLY A 154 -13.32 -17.08 -12.64
C GLY A 154 -12.91 -18.48 -13.14
N GLU A 155 -13.54 -18.92 -14.23
CA GLU A 155 -13.20 -20.17 -14.88
C GLU A 155 -11.78 -20.10 -15.48
N GLY A 156 -10.93 -21.06 -15.10
CA GLY A 156 -9.53 -21.13 -15.58
C GLY A 156 -8.55 -20.25 -14.80
N ASP A 157 -8.96 -19.57 -13.73
CA ASP A 157 -8.06 -18.80 -12.90
C ASP A 157 -7.03 -19.70 -12.20
N VAL A 158 -5.79 -19.21 -12.14
CA VAL A 158 -4.70 -19.82 -11.37
C VAL A 158 -4.77 -19.33 -9.92
N ASN A 159 -4.23 -20.15 -8.97
CA ASN A 159 -4.25 -19.84 -7.54
C ASN A 159 -5.67 -19.58 -6.99
N THR A 160 -6.61 -20.45 -7.38
CA THR A 160 -7.97 -20.40 -6.86
C THR A 160 -8.08 -21.16 -5.54
N PHE A 161 -8.73 -20.56 -4.56
CA PHE A 161 -8.96 -21.17 -3.24
C PHE A 161 -10.21 -20.59 -2.56
N SER A 162 -10.71 -21.32 -1.56
CA SER A 162 -11.88 -20.91 -0.78
C SER A 162 -11.46 -20.07 0.41
N GLY A 163 -12.16 -18.95 0.64
CA GLY A 163 -12.02 -18.12 1.84
C GLY A 163 -13.37 -17.99 2.55
N GLN A 164 -13.40 -18.30 3.86
CA GLN A 164 -14.56 -18.06 4.68
C GLN A 164 -14.68 -16.57 4.99
N VAL A 165 -15.86 -15.99 4.79
CA VAL A 165 -16.15 -14.59 5.11
C VAL A 165 -16.29 -14.44 6.62
N LEU A 166 -15.32 -13.77 7.25
CA LEU A 166 -15.30 -13.50 8.69
C LEU A 166 -16.02 -12.19 9.01
N ARG A 167 -15.83 -11.18 8.19
CA ARG A 167 -16.38 -9.84 8.36
C ARG A 167 -16.38 -9.07 7.04
N VAL A 168 -17.39 -8.23 6.85
CA VAL A 168 -17.45 -7.26 5.77
C VAL A 168 -17.50 -5.85 6.37
N VAL A 169 -16.69 -4.95 5.83
CA VAL A 169 -16.63 -3.53 6.22
C VAL A 169 -16.92 -2.70 4.98
N GLU A 170 -17.87 -1.79 5.10
CA GLU A 170 -18.15 -0.82 4.04
C GLU A 170 -17.21 0.37 4.20
N ASP A 171 -16.42 0.65 3.16
CA ASP A 171 -15.57 1.84 3.07
C ASP A 171 -16.19 2.85 2.10
N VAL A 172 -15.63 4.05 2.01
CA VAL A 172 -16.16 5.15 1.20
C VAL A 172 -16.28 4.78 -0.29
N SER A 173 -15.35 4.01 -0.82
CA SER A 173 -15.28 3.68 -2.25
C SER A 173 -15.50 2.21 -2.58
N CYS A 174 -15.36 1.30 -1.62
CA CYS A 174 -15.33 -0.14 -1.83
C CYS A 174 -15.94 -0.90 -0.66
N LEU A 175 -16.01 -2.22 -0.79
CA LEU A 175 -16.27 -3.17 0.29
C LEU A 175 -14.98 -3.89 0.63
N LEU A 176 -14.69 -4.06 1.91
CA LEU A 176 -13.56 -4.83 2.40
C LEU A 176 -14.06 -6.09 3.08
N ALA A 177 -13.75 -7.26 2.52
CA ALA A 177 -14.06 -8.55 3.12
C ALA A 177 -12.81 -9.10 3.83
N ALA A 178 -12.94 -9.42 5.11
CA ALA A 178 -11.97 -10.21 5.84
C ALA A 178 -12.27 -11.68 5.63
N LEU A 179 -11.30 -12.41 5.12
CA LEU A 179 -11.41 -13.83 4.76
C LEU A 179 -10.44 -14.67 5.58
N GLY A 180 -10.84 -15.88 5.90
CA GLY A 180 -10.00 -16.84 6.63
C GLY A 180 -10.10 -18.24 6.06
N PRO A 181 -9.18 -19.16 6.41
CA PRO A 181 -9.26 -20.58 6.05
C PRO A 181 -10.40 -21.32 6.77
N GLY A 182 -10.96 -20.76 7.84
CA GLY A 182 -12.03 -21.34 8.66
C GLY A 182 -12.53 -20.37 9.72
N GLU A 183 -13.48 -20.82 10.58
CA GLU A 183 -14.08 -19.99 11.63
C GLU A 183 -13.05 -19.56 12.70
N ASP A 184 -12.14 -20.45 13.07
CA ASP A 184 -11.07 -20.19 14.06
C ASP A 184 -9.79 -19.64 13.39
N THR A 185 -9.95 -18.69 12.48
CA THR A 185 -8.81 -18.09 11.76
C THR A 185 -7.96 -17.25 12.69
N ALA A 186 -6.66 -17.56 12.78
CA ALA A 186 -5.69 -16.75 13.50
C ALA A 186 -5.53 -15.36 12.83
N GLU A 187 -5.25 -14.34 13.63
CA GLU A 187 -5.20 -12.94 13.17
C GLU A 187 -4.16 -12.72 12.05
N ASP A 188 -3.04 -13.45 12.12
CA ASP A 188 -1.96 -13.43 11.12
C ASP A 188 -2.27 -14.23 9.83
N ALA A 189 -3.41 -14.94 9.80
CA ALA A 189 -3.90 -15.65 8.63
C ALA A 189 -5.07 -14.95 7.93
N VAL A 190 -5.54 -13.81 8.44
CA VAL A 190 -6.65 -13.07 7.81
C VAL A 190 -6.18 -12.41 6.52
N LEU A 191 -6.94 -12.64 5.44
CA LEU A 191 -6.79 -11.94 4.16
C LEU A 191 -7.89 -10.88 4.02
N TRP A 192 -7.50 -9.69 3.66
CA TRP A 192 -8.42 -8.61 3.27
C TRP A 192 -8.54 -8.54 1.77
N MET A 193 -9.74 -8.62 1.26
CA MET A 193 -10.08 -8.50 -0.16
C MET A 193 -10.90 -7.23 -0.38
N GLU A 194 -10.54 -6.46 -1.39
CA GLU A 194 -11.29 -5.30 -1.85
C GLU A 194 -12.24 -5.72 -2.96
N LEU A 195 -13.51 -5.34 -2.82
CA LEU A 195 -14.57 -5.62 -3.79
C LEU A 195 -15.24 -4.33 -4.21
N ASP A 196 -15.69 -4.27 -5.45
CA ASP A 196 -16.54 -3.18 -5.91
C ASP A 196 -17.90 -3.20 -5.20
N ARG A 197 -18.52 -2.05 -5.02
CA ARG A 197 -19.85 -1.96 -4.40
C ARG A 197 -20.93 -2.70 -5.17
N SER A 198 -20.77 -2.87 -6.48
CA SER A 198 -21.66 -3.67 -7.32
C SER A 198 -21.62 -5.16 -6.98
N GLU A 199 -20.54 -5.63 -6.34
CA GLU A 199 -20.38 -7.03 -5.91
C GLU A 199 -20.99 -7.32 -4.53
N ARG A 200 -21.67 -6.33 -3.91
CA ARG A 200 -22.35 -6.48 -2.61
C ARG A 200 -23.27 -7.71 -2.57
N ALA A 201 -24.02 -7.96 -3.63
CA ALA A 201 -24.94 -9.10 -3.71
C ALA A 201 -24.24 -10.47 -3.57
N VAL A 202 -22.96 -10.56 -3.95
CA VAL A 202 -22.16 -11.79 -3.78
C VAL A 202 -21.80 -12.01 -2.30
N LEU A 203 -21.64 -10.94 -1.53
CA LEU A 203 -21.32 -11.01 -0.10
C LEU A 203 -22.57 -11.25 0.76
N GLU A 204 -23.75 -10.80 0.30
CA GLU A 204 -25.01 -10.97 1.02
C GLU A 204 -25.42 -12.45 1.05
N GLY A 205 -25.16 -13.11 2.19
CA GLY A 205 -25.46 -14.52 2.41
C GLY A 205 -24.36 -15.52 2.05
N ALA A 206 -23.27 -15.08 1.44
CA ALA A 206 -22.14 -15.95 1.16
C ALA A 206 -21.29 -16.15 2.44
N LYS A 207 -21.23 -17.39 2.94
CA LYS A 207 -20.32 -17.75 4.03
C LYS A 207 -18.90 -18.04 3.53
N VAL A 208 -18.78 -18.45 2.27
CA VAL A 208 -17.51 -18.84 1.65
C VAL A 208 -17.45 -18.21 0.26
N LEU A 209 -16.33 -17.63 -0.09
CA LEU A 209 -16.03 -17.11 -1.42
C LEU A 209 -14.97 -17.97 -2.09
N GLN A 210 -15.12 -18.19 -3.40
CA GLN A 210 -14.04 -18.68 -4.24
C GLN A 210 -13.27 -17.47 -4.74
N ILE A 211 -12.00 -17.41 -4.39
CA ILE A 211 -11.12 -16.28 -4.69
C ILE A 211 -9.89 -16.74 -5.47
N SER A 212 -9.33 -15.83 -6.23
CA SER A 212 -8.11 -16.07 -6.98
C SER A 212 -7.13 -14.93 -6.84
N VAL A 213 -5.86 -15.20 -7.11
CA VAL A 213 -4.79 -14.20 -7.21
C VAL A 213 -3.81 -14.60 -8.31
N LYS A 214 -3.42 -13.63 -9.15
CA LYS A 214 -2.46 -13.93 -10.21
C LYS A 214 -1.06 -14.17 -9.65
N PRO A 215 -0.27 -15.08 -10.25
CA PRO A 215 1.10 -15.39 -9.80
C PRO A 215 2.04 -14.17 -9.76
N GLU A 216 1.85 -13.21 -10.66
CA GLU A 216 2.63 -11.97 -10.75
C GLU A 216 2.29 -10.92 -9.67
N GLU A 217 1.12 -11.07 -9.01
CA GLU A 217 0.66 -10.16 -7.94
C GLU A 217 1.11 -10.60 -6.55
N LEU A 218 1.84 -11.71 -6.45
CA LEU A 218 2.42 -12.23 -5.21
C LEU A 218 3.77 -11.56 -4.94
N LEU A 219 3.91 -10.90 -3.79
CA LEU A 219 5.11 -10.19 -3.38
C LEU A 219 5.91 -11.03 -2.38
N LEU A 220 7.13 -11.44 -2.76
CA LEU A 220 8.04 -12.17 -1.86
C LEU A 220 8.90 -11.16 -1.08
N LEU A 221 8.73 -11.12 0.25
CA LEU A 221 9.30 -10.12 1.13
C LEU A 221 10.27 -10.73 2.15
N ALA A 222 11.37 -10.03 2.37
CA ALA A 222 12.39 -10.36 3.37
C ALA A 222 12.31 -9.44 4.59
#